data_fe738a1c3b27d314bee43d6500252674
#
_entry.id   fe738a1c3b27d314bee43d6500252674
#
_cell.length_a   1.000
_cell.length_b   1.000
_cell.length_c   1.000
_cell.angle_alpha   90.00
_cell.angle_beta   90.00
_cell.angle_gamma   90.00
#
_symmetry.space_group_name_H-M   'P 1'
#
loop_
_entity.id
_entity.type
_entity.pdbx_description
1 polymer ?
#
loop_
_entity_poly.entity_id
_entity_poly.type
_entity_poly.pdbx_seq_one_letter_code
_entity_poly.pdbx_strand_id
1 'polypeptide(L)' 'KIILYSVPGKEGFYRKLGFMRLLTAMAIFENQAAAIERGHLGEA' A
#
# COMPACT_ATOMS: atom_id res chain seq x y z
N LYS A 1 4.02 -8.34 15.64
CA LYS A 1 3.51 -7.88 14.33
C LYS A 1 4.07 -6.49 14.05
N ILE A 2 4.57 -6.31 12.86
CA ILE A 2 5.07 -5.02 12.40
C ILE A 2 4.31 -4.64 11.14
N ILE A 3 3.71 -3.46 11.12
CA ILE A 3 2.93 -2.96 9.99
C ILE A 3 3.56 -1.65 9.52
N LEU A 4 3.71 -1.51 8.20
CA LEU A 4 4.18 -0.26 7.63
C LEU A 4 3.41 0.05 6.34
N TYR A 5 3.47 1.30 5.91
CA TYR A 5 2.98 1.71 4.61
C TYR A 5 4.19 2.00 3.73
N SER A 6 4.22 1.43 2.54
CA SER A 6 5.30 1.73 1.61
C SER A 6 4.86 2.79 0.61
N VAL A 7 5.84 3.51 0.10
CA VAL A 7 5.61 4.36 -1.06
C VAL A 7 5.35 3.46 -2.26
N PRO A 8 4.38 3.77 -3.11
CA PRO A 8 4.13 2.94 -4.29
C PRO A 8 5.40 2.72 -5.10
N GLY A 9 5.64 1.48 -5.46
CA GLY A 9 6.84 1.09 -6.18
C GLY A 9 7.99 0.62 -5.31
N LYS A 10 7.87 0.73 -3.99
CA LYS A 10 8.93 0.30 -3.07
C LYS A 10 8.61 -1.02 -2.37
N GLU A 11 7.54 -1.68 -2.74
CA GLU A 11 7.14 -2.94 -2.11
C GLU A 11 8.21 -4.01 -2.23
N GLY A 12 8.94 -4.03 -3.35
CA GLY A 12 10.00 -5.00 -3.54
C GLY A 12 11.12 -4.87 -2.53
N PHE A 13 11.42 -3.65 -2.09
CA PHE A 13 12.43 -3.41 -1.07
C PHE A 13 12.02 -4.08 0.26
N TYR A 14 10.78 -3.88 0.66
CA TYR A 14 10.29 -4.47 1.91
C TYR A 14 10.10 -5.97 1.80
N ARG A 15 9.75 -6.46 0.63
CA ARG A 15 9.63 -7.90 0.42
C ARG A 15 10.96 -8.60 0.66
N LYS A 16 12.06 -8.00 0.27
CA LYS A 16 13.38 -8.57 0.52
C LYS A 16 13.70 -8.67 2.00
N LEU A 17 13.10 -7.81 2.81
CA LEU A 17 13.29 -7.81 4.25
C LEU A 17 12.35 -8.79 4.97
N GLY A 18 11.50 -9.49 4.25
CA GLY A 18 10.59 -10.47 4.83
C GLY A 18 9.18 -9.97 5.01
N PHE A 19 8.87 -8.75 4.56
CA PHE A 19 7.51 -8.23 4.66
C PHE A 19 6.62 -8.86 3.59
N MET A 20 5.38 -9.12 3.95
CA MET A 20 4.36 -9.62 3.03
C MET A 20 3.25 -8.57 2.92
N ARG A 21 2.51 -8.61 1.82
CA ARG A 21 1.39 -7.68 1.63
C ARG A 21 0.32 -7.94 2.67
N LEU A 22 -0.20 -6.86 3.24
CA LEU A 22 -1.31 -6.93 4.19
C LEU A 22 -2.62 -6.82 3.40
N LEU A 23 -3.32 -7.92 3.24
CA LEU A 23 -4.49 -8.00 2.37
C LEU A 23 -5.77 -7.46 3.01
N THR A 24 -5.75 -7.20 4.30
CA THR A 24 -6.93 -6.78 5.04
C THR A 24 -6.91 -5.30 5.42
N ALA A 25 -5.95 -4.54 4.90
CA ALA A 25 -5.87 -3.12 5.19
C ALA A 25 -6.75 -2.33 4.21
N MET A 26 -7.48 -1.38 4.74
CA MET A 26 -8.36 -0.51 3.94
C MET A 26 -8.19 0.93 4.40
N ALA A 27 -8.43 1.86 3.49
CA ALA A 27 -8.28 3.28 3.79
C ALA A 27 -9.31 4.09 3.03
N ILE A 28 -9.66 5.24 3.61
CA ILE A 28 -10.47 6.24 2.94
C ILE A 28 -9.61 7.49 2.81
N PHE A 29 -9.40 7.93 1.59
CA PHE A 29 -8.64 9.14 1.30
C PHE A 29 -9.59 10.27 0.97
N GLU A 30 -9.16 11.49 1.21
CA GLU A 30 -9.93 12.67 0.87
C GLU A 30 -10.15 12.77 -0.63
N ASN A 31 -9.11 12.48 -1.41
CA ASN A 31 -9.21 12.44 -2.88
C ASN A 31 -8.82 11.04 -3.34
N GLN A 32 -9.80 10.16 -3.40
CA GLN A 32 -9.55 8.76 -3.72
C GLN A 32 -9.20 8.55 -5.18
N ALA A 33 -9.74 9.37 -6.09
CA ALA A 33 -9.41 9.25 -7.50
C ALA A 33 -7.92 9.52 -7.73
N ALA A 34 -7.37 10.55 -7.09
CA ALA A 34 -5.96 10.84 -7.18
C ALA A 34 -5.11 9.76 -6.51
N ALA A 35 -5.60 9.21 -5.39
CA ALA A 35 -4.89 8.15 -4.69
C ALA A 35 -4.80 6.87 -5.53
N ILE A 36 -5.85 6.54 -6.26
CA ILE A 36 -5.84 5.40 -7.18
C ILE A 36 -4.84 5.64 -8.30
N GLU A 37 -4.86 6.85 -8.87
CA GLU A 37 -3.96 7.21 -9.96
C GLU A 37 -2.49 7.12 -9.54
N ARG A 38 -2.20 7.51 -8.31
CA ARG A 38 -0.84 7.50 -7.78
C ARG A 38 -0.40 6.15 -7.24
N GLY A 39 -1.26 5.16 -7.26
CA GLY A 39 -0.93 3.82 -6.80
C GLY A 39 -1.06 3.60 -5.29
N HIS A 40 -1.69 4.53 -4.57
CA HIS A 40 -1.91 4.37 -3.13
C HIS A 40 -3.12 3.50 -2.82
N LEU A 41 -4.13 3.53 -3.68
CA LEU A 41 -5.35 2.77 -3.48
C LEU A 41 -5.63 1.90 -4.70
N GLY A 42 -6.35 0.83 -4.46
CA GLY A 42 -6.81 -0.04 -5.52
C GLY A 42 -8.22 -0.51 -5.22
N GLU A 43 -8.93 -0.92 -6.26
CA GLU A 43 -10.23 -1.54 -6.09
C GLU A 43 -10.02 -3.02 -5.83
N ALA A 44 -10.37 -3.45 -4.70
CA ALA A 44 -10.32 -4.84 -4.23
C ALA A 44 -9.32 -5.76 -4.94
#